data_b666f3929e20d9b625bf7bb6038e3bbc
#
_entry.id   b666f3929e20d9b625bf7bb6038e3bbc
#
_cell.length_a   1.000
_cell.length_b   1.000
_cell.length_c   1.000
_cell.angle_alpha   90.00
_cell.angle_beta   90.00
_cell.angle_gamma   90.00
#
_symmetry.space_group_name_H-M   'P 1'
#
loop_
_entity.id
_entity.type
_entity.pdbx_description
1 polymer ?
#
loop_
_entity_poly.entity_id
_entity_poly.type
_entity_poly.pdbx_seq_one_letter_code
_entity_poly.pdbx_strand_id
1 'polypeptide(L)'
;GERYKGENTLPILIKFIDAKKDLSVQVHPTDAYAQEHENGQLGKTEMWYVLDASKDAKLVYGLKRERTEQQVRDAIAEGTLMKDLQWVPVKKDDLFFIEAGTIHAIGAGALVAEIQENSNLTYRLYDYDRVGKDGKKRELHIDKALDVANLKSSAEPKQPLRVLKYRQGIASELLTRCKYFEVYRMIVNTERRQKVHYRADGIAFRVLLCVNGCGTIS
;
A
#
# COMPACT_ATOMS: atom_id res chain seq x y z
N GLY A 1 0.02 -23.22 -5.16
CA GLY A 1 -0.56 -23.54 -6.47
C GLY A 1 0.54 -23.83 -7.48
N GLU A 2 0.25 -24.40 -8.60
CA GLU A 2 1.27 -24.81 -9.60
C GLU A 2 2.14 -23.65 -10.06
N ARG A 3 1.60 -22.45 -10.13
CA ARG A 3 2.32 -21.24 -10.56
C ARG A 3 3.51 -20.89 -9.66
N TYR A 4 3.52 -21.34 -8.41
CA TYR A 4 4.59 -21.08 -7.43
C TYR A 4 5.21 -22.37 -6.91
N LYS A 5 5.09 -23.44 -7.66
CA LYS A 5 5.69 -24.74 -7.30
C LYS A 5 7.21 -24.64 -7.39
N GLY A 6 7.88 -24.85 -6.26
CA GLY A 6 9.34 -24.70 -6.15
C GLY A 6 9.83 -23.33 -5.67
N GLU A 7 8.95 -22.33 -5.53
CA GLU A 7 9.30 -21.05 -4.91
C GLU A 7 9.41 -21.21 -3.38
N ASN A 8 10.49 -20.69 -2.81
CA ASN A 8 10.73 -20.75 -1.36
C ASN A 8 10.18 -19.51 -0.62
N THR A 9 9.67 -18.52 -1.36
CA THR A 9 9.15 -17.27 -0.82
C THR A 9 7.76 -16.98 -1.35
N LEU A 10 6.91 -16.38 -0.52
CA LEU A 10 5.63 -15.87 -1.01
C LEU A 10 5.86 -14.64 -1.88
N PRO A 11 5.15 -14.48 -3.01
CA PRO A 11 5.32 -13.34 -3.91
C PRO A 11 4.70 -12.04 -3.39
N ILE A 12 3.99 -12.10 -2.28
CA ILE A 12 3.35 -10.94 -1.65
C ILE A 12 3.79 -10.82 -0.19
N LEU A 13 3.74 -9.60 0.30
CA LEU A 13 3.90 -9.27 1.71
C LEU A 13 2.64 -8.54 2.20
N ILE A 14 2.21 -8.89 3.42
CA ILE A 14 1.04 -8.29 4.06
C ILE A 14 1.49 -7.71 5.39
N LYS A 15 1.13 -6.45 5.63
CA LYS A 15 1.47 -5.73 6.86
C LYS A 15 0.24 -5.06 7.44
N PHE A 16 0.21 -4.94 8.77
CA PHE A 16 -0.67 -4.03 9.48
C PHE A 16 0.16 -2.86 9.99
N ILE A 17 -0.23 -1.66 9.57
CA ILE A 17 0.50 -0.43 9.89
C ILE A 17 -0.41 0.45 10.75
N ASP A 18 -0.04 0.58 12.03
CA ASP A 18 -0.66 1.53 12.97
C ASP A 18 0.22 2.78 13.02
N ALA A 19 -0.17 3.81 12.29
CA ALA A 19 0.60 5.02 12.12
C ALA A 19 0.35 6.00 13.27
N LYS A 20 1.12 5.91 14.35
CA LYS A 20 1.09 6.89 15.47
C LYS A 20 1.67 8.24 15.10
N LYS A 21 2.51 8.30 14.07
CA LYS A 21 3.11 9.51 13.48
C LYS A 21 3.12 9.38 11.97
N ASP A 22 3.24 10.48 11.26
CA ASP A 22 3.38 10.45 9.81
C ASP A 22 4.59 9.60 9.41
N LEU A 23 4.41 8.69 8.48
CA LEU A 23 5.49 7.90 7.91
C LEU A 23 6.25 8.72 6.87
N SER A 24 7.49 8.30 6.54
CA SER A 24 8.29 9.00 5.54
C SER A 24 7.57 9.12 4.20
N VAL A 25 7.78 10.24 3.53
CA VAL A 25 7.38 10.40 2.13
C VAL A 25 8.34 9.59 1.28
N GLN A 26 7.80 8.71 0.46
CA GLN A 26 8.55 7.70 -0.27
C GLN A 26 7.95 7.38 -1.62
N VAL A 27 8.71 6.69 -2.43
CA VAL A 27 8.29 6.13 -3.72
C VAL A 27 8.94 4.76 -3.91
N HIS A 28 8.31 3.91 -4.71
CA HIS A 28 8.80 2.58 -5.02
C HIS A 28 9.06 2.42 -6.51
N PRO A 29 10.10 1.64 -6.90
CA PRO A 29 10.41 1.37 -8.30
C PRO A 29 9.45 0.34 -8.91
N THR A 30 9.40 0.30 -10.23
CA THR A 30 8.82 -0.80 -11.00
C THR A 30 9.73 -2.03 -10.96
N ASP A 31 9.19 -3.22 -11.34
CA ASP A 31 10.02 -4.44 -11.51
C ASP A 31 11.19 -4.20 -12.47
N ALA A 32 10.93 -3.54 -13.60
CA ALA A 32 11.95 -3.31 -14.63
C ALA A 32 13.12 -2.50 -14.07
N TYR A 33 12.82 -1.40 -13.36
CA TYR A 33 13.86 -0.58 -12.74
C TYR A 33 14.61 -1.36 -11.64
N ALA A 34 13.88 -2.07 -10.79
CA ALA A 34 14.48 -2.81 -9.69
C ALA A 34 15.38 -3.96 -10.17
N GLN A 35 15.00 -4.65 -11.24
CA GLN A 35 15.83 -5.69 -11.85
C GLN A 35 17.16 -5.14 -12.38
N GLU A 36 17.13 -3.95 -13.00
CA GLU A 36 18.30 -3.32 -13.59
C GLU A 36 19.21 -2.66 -12.54
N HIS A 37 18.62 -1.93 -11.57
CA HIS A 37 19.36 -1.06 -10.66
C HIS A 37 19.50 -1.59 -9.22
N GLU A 38 18.75 -2.65 -8.86
CA GLU A 38 18.71 -3.20 -7.49
C GLU A 38 19.00 -4.71 -7.46
N ASN A 39 19.98 -5.14 -8.25
CA ASN A 39 20.50 -6.53 -8.26
C ASN A 39 19.40 -7.59 -8.48
N GLY A 40 18.46 -7.34 -9.39
CA GLY A 40 17.42 -8.30 -9.74
C GLY A 40 16.27 -8.39 -8.71
N GLN A 41 16.14 -7.42 -7.84
CA GLN A 41 15.01 -7.36 -6.89
C GLN A 41 13.68 -7.06 -7.60
N LEU A 42 12.58 -7.31 -6.90
CA LEU A 42 11.24 -6.94 -7.35
C LEU A 42 10.98 -5.45 -7.10
N GLY A 43 10.18 -4.85 -7.95
CA GLY A 43 9.54 -3.56 -7.71
C GLY A 43 8.57 -3.63 -6.54
N LYS A 44 7.82 -2.55 -6.33
CA LYS A 44 6.84 -2.54 -5.25
C LYS A 44 5.58 -1.78 -5.64
N THR A 45 4.58 -2.53 -6.05
CA THR A 45 3.20 -2.09 -6.19
C THR A 45 2.44 -2.55 -4.96
N GLU A 46 1.61 -1.69 -4.41
CA GLU A 46 0.89 -2.00 -3.18
C GLU A 46 -0.55 -1.48 -3.20
N MET A 47 -1.35 -1.98 -2.29
CA MET A 47 -2.66 -1.44 -1.98
C MET A 47 -2.82 -1.27 -0.48
N TRP A 48 -3.57 -0.27 -0.08
CA TRP A 48 -3.92 -0.02 1.31
C TRP A 48 -5.42 -0.11 1.51
N TYR A 49 -5.82 -0.87 2.51
CA TYR A 49 -7.17 -0.90 3.00
C TYR A 49 -7.21 -0.30 4.41
N VAL A 50 -7.95 0.77 4.58
CA VAL A 50 -8.02 1.49 5.87
C VAL A 50 -8.94 0.72 6.82
N LEU A 51 -8.35 0.10 7.85
CA LEU A 51 -9.07 -0.66 8.87
C LEU A 51 -9.70 0.25 9.90
N ASP A 52 -9.02 1.35 10.22
CA ASP A 52 -9.50 2.40 11.12
C ASP A 52 -8.76 3.71 10.87
N ALA A 53 -9.37 4.83 11.20
CA ALA A 53 -8.77 6.15 11.04
C ALA A 53 -9.31 7.14 12.06
N SER A 54 -8.42 7.95 12.64
CA SER A 54 -8.83 9.10 13.43
C SER A 54 -9.50 10.17 12.55
N LYS A 55 -10.24 11.09 13.17
CA LYS A 55 -11.01 12.13 12.46
C LYS A 55 -10.15 12.97 11.48
N ASP A 56 -8.89 13.21 11.84
CA ASP A 56 -8.00 14.08 11.07
C ASP A 56 -6.93 13.29 10.29
N ALA A 57 -7.07 11.96 10.23
CA ALA A 57 -6.13 11.12 9.51
C ALA A 57 -6.12 11.45 8.01
N LYS A 58 -4.93 11.49 7.44
CA LYS A 58 -4.68 11.78 6.02
C LYS A 58 -3.57 10.88 5.52
N LEU A 59 -3.48 10.76 4.22
CA LEU A 59 -2.32 10.18 3.56
C LEU A 59 -1.84 11.09 2.42
N VAL A 60 -0.61 10.91 2.00
CA VAL A 60 -0.06 11.54 0.79
C VAL A 60 -0.30 10.62 -0.39
N TYR A 61 -0.83 11.18 -1.48
CA TYR A 61 -1.04 10.48 -2.74
C TYR A 61 -0.62 11.36 -3.92
N GLY A 62 0.67 11.31 -4.26
CA GLY A 62 1.26 12.09 -5.36
C GLY A 62 1.40 13.58 -5.08
N LEU A 63 1.47 14.35 -6.15
CA LEU A 63 1.69 15.79 -6.16
C LEU A 63 0.40 16.54 -6.52
N LYS A 64 0.19 17.71 -5.89
CA LYS A 64 -0.93 18.61 -6.23
C LYS A 64 -0.84 19.17 -7.64
N ARG A 65 0.37 19.36 -8.15
CA ARG A 65 0.68 19.90 -9.47
C ARG A 65 1.96 19.29 -10.00
N GLU A 66 2.10 19.29 -11.30
CA GLU A 66 3.32 18.83 -11.97
C GLU A 66 4.55 19.61 -11.49
N ARG A 67 5.66 18.89 -11.30
CA ARG A 67 6.95 19.42 -10.89
C ARG A 67 8.04 18.83 -11.77
N THR A 68 9.10 19.63 -11.95
CA THR A 68 10.36 19.10 -12.48
C THR A 68 11.16 18.44 -11.35
N GLU A 69 12.12 17.58 -11.71
CA GLU A 69 13.03 16.98 -10.72
C GLU A 69 13.76 18.07 -9.91
N GLN A 70 14.24 19.13 -10.57
CA GLN A 70 14.93 20.21 -9.90
C GLN A 70 14.04 20.92 -8.88
N GLN A 71 12.78 21.18 -9.23
CA GLN A 71 11.82 21.78 -8.29
C GLN A 71 11.58 20.91 -7.07
N VAL A 72 11.55 19.58 -7.25
CA VAL A 72 11.40 18.66 -6.10
C VAL A 72 12.66 18.64 -5.25
N ARG A 73 13.86 18.65 -5.86
CA ARG A 73 15.14 18.75 -5.15
C ARG A 73 15.21 20.04 -4.32
N ASP A 74 14.87 21.16 -4.92
CA ASP A 74 14.86 22.46 -4.25
C ASP A 74 13.88 22.47 -3.08
N ALA A 75 12.67 21.94 -3.29
CA ALA A 75 11.64 21.83 -2.24
C ALA A 75 12.08 20.92 -1.08
N ILE A 76 12.84 19.87 -1.33
CA ILE A 76 13.43 19.02 -0.29
C ILE A 76 14.50 19.81 0.47
N ALA A 77 15.43 20.46 -0.24
CA ALA A 77 16.51 21.23 0.37
C ALA A 77 16.00 22.40 1.22
N GLU A 78 14.94 23.06 0.78
CA GLU A 78 14.27 24.16 1.48
C GLU A 78 13.31 23.71 2.58
N GLY A 79 13.03 22.40 2.71
CA GLY A 79 12.03 21.86 3.64
C GLY A 79 10.59 22.21 3.27
N THR A 80 10.31 22.51 2.01
CA THR A 80 8.99 22.95 1.52
C THR A 80 8.20 21.87 0.79
N LEU A 81 8.76 20.67 0.58
CA LEU A 81 8.15 19.57 -0.18
C LEU A 81 6.71 19.28 0.22
N MET A 82 6.40 19.37 1.51
CA MET A 82 5.06 19.07 2.05
C MET A 82 3.96 19.96 1.47
N LYS A 83 4.28 21.14 0.93
CA LYS A 83 3.34 22.06 0.29
C LYS A 83 2.92 21.57 -1.10
N ASP A 84 3.77 20.80 -1.76
CA ASP A 84 3.56 20.25 -3.10
C ASP A 84 2.82 18.90 -3.07
N LEU A 85 2.84 18.22 -1.93
CA LEU A 85 2.20 16.91 -1.78
C LEU A 85 0.68 17.01 -1.70
N GLN A 86 0.00 16.09 -2.37
CA GLN A 86 -1.44 15.95 -2.28
C GLN A 86 -1.82 15.15 -1.04
N TRP A 87 -2.43 15.82 -0.09
CA TRP A 87 -2.98 15.23 1.12
C TRP A 87 -4.44 14.84 0.93
N VAL A 88 -4.75 13.59 1.20
CA VAL A 88 -6.09 13.02 1.05
C VAL A 88 -6.60 12.60 2.42
N PRO A 89 -7.75 13.12 2.88
CA PRO A 89 -8.37 12.64 4.10
C PRO A 89 -8.79 11.18 3.94
N VAL A 90 -8.68 10.40 5.00
CA VAL A 90 -9.00 8.97 4.99
C VAL A 90 -9.98 8.62 6.10
N LYS A 91 -10.77 7.61 5.84
CA LYS A 91 -11.71 7.02 6.79
C LYS A 91 -11.69 5.50 6.69
N LYS A 92 -12.22 4.84 7.69
CA LYS A 92 -12.41 3.40 7.67
C LYS A 92 -13.09 2.94 6.39
N ASP A 93 -12.65 1.81 5.87
CA ASP A 93 -13.09 1.17 4.63
C ASP A 93 -12.64 1.86 3.34
N ASP A 94 -11.87 2.93 3.39
CA ASP A 94 -11.23 3.50 2.20
C ASP A 94 -10.17 2.57 1.62
N LEU A 95 -10.00 2.66 0.31
CA LEU A 95 -9.07 1.85 -0.46
C LEU A 95 -8.16 2.75 -1.30
N PHE A 96 -6.87 2.45 -1.29
CA PHE A 96 -5.89 3.15 -2.13
C PHE A 96 -5.03 2.13 -2.85
N PHE A 97 -4.90 2.28 -4.16
CA PHE A 97 -3.99 1.51 -4.98
C PHE A 97 -2.77 2.37 -5.29
N ILE A 98 -1.61 1.95 -4.84
CA ILE A 98 -0.34 2.69 -4.96
C ILE A 98 0.50 1.99 -6.02
N GLU A 99 0.42 2.49 -7.25
CA GLU A 99 1.29 2.02 -8.32
C GLU A 99 2.73 2.43 -8.05
N ALA A 100 3.68 1.59 -8.49
CA ALA A 100 5.09 1.96 -8.51
C ALA A 100 5.27 3.32 -9.21
N GLY A 101 6.13 4.18 -8.65
CA GLY A 101 6.30 5.56 -9.10
C GLY A 101 5.41 6.59 -8.40
N THR A 102 4.38 6.18 -7.67
CA THR A 102 3.55 7.12 -6.92
C THR A 102 4.26 7.59 -5.65
N ILE A 103 4.44 8.89 -5.49
CA ILE A 103 4.93 9.48 -4.22
C ILE A 103 3.80 9.35 -3.20
N HIS A 104 4.10 8.76 -2.03
CA HIS A 104 3.07 8.49 -1.03
C HIS A 104 3.62 8.49 0.40
N ALA A 105 2.72 8.63 1.36
CA ALA A 105 2.98 8.43 2.78
C ALA A 105 1.70 8.14 3.53
N ILE A 106 1.76 7.29 4.56
CA ILE A 106 0.66 7.10 5.50
C ILE A 106 0.83 8.15 6.60
N GLY A 107 -0.18 8.99 6.80
CA GLY A 107 -0.21 9.98 7.86
C GLY A 107 -0.64 9.39 9.20
N ALA A 108 -0.39 10.15 10.25
CA ALA A 108 -0.74 9.77 11.61
C ALA A 108 -2.24 9.51 11.78
N GLY A 109 -2.57 8.55 12.64
CA GLY A 109 -3.94 8.20 13.00
C GLY A 109 -4.63 7.22 12.04
N ALA A 110 -3.94 6.70 11.04
CA ALA A 110 -4.47 5.66 10.16
C ALA A 110 -3.96 4.27 10.58
N LEU A 111 -4.87 3.29 10.63
CA LEU A 111 -4.59 1.87 10.73
C LEU A 111 -4.87 1.23 9.38
N VAL A 112 -3.85 0.70 8.75
CA VAL A 112 -3.89 0.23 7.36
C VAL A 112 -3.47 -1.23 7.26
N ALA A 113 -4.21 -2.01 6.49
CA ALA A 113 -3.72 -3.28 5.94
C ALA A 113 -3.07 -2.98 4.58
N GLU A 114 -1.75 -3.19 4.49
CA GLU A 114 -0.96 -3.05 3.27
C GLU A 114 -0.73 -4.41 2.65
N ILE A 115 -1.12 -4.57 1.40
CA ILE A 115 -0.83 -5.74 0.59
C ILE A 115 0.07 -5.28 -0.56
N GLN A 116 1.24 -5.92 -0.72
CA GLN A 116 2.26 -5.48 -1.65
C GLN A 116 2.98 -6.65 -2.32
N GLU A 117 3.71 -6.36 -3.37
CA GLU A 117 4.76 -7.26 -3.85
C GLU A 117 5.77 -7.54 -2.73
N ASN A 118 6.36 -8.74 -2.73
CA ASN A 118 7.36 -9.10 -1.71
C ASN A 118 8.70 -8.39 -1.95
N SER A 119 8.69 -7.09 -1.73
CA SER A 119 9.83 -6.18 -1.88
C SER A 119 9.92 -5.23 -0.69
N ASN A 120 11.15 -4.94 -0.29
CA ASN A 120 11.44 -3.93 0.73
C ASN A 120 12.04 -2.65 0.15
N LEU A 121 12.10 -2.54 -1.19
CA LEU A 121 12.66 -1.37 -1.84
C LEU A 121 11.82 -0.13 -1.55
N THR A 122 12.47 0.88 -0.97
CA THR A 122 11.84 2.13 -0.58
C THR A 122 12.81 3.26 -0.80
N TYR A 123 12.47 4.17 -1.70
CA TYR A 123 13.24 5.39 -1.92
C TYR A 123 12.59 6.54 -1.16
N ARG A 124 13.28 7.00 -0.13
CA ARG A 124 12.78 8.01 0.80
C ARG A 124 13.14 9.40 0.32
N LEU A 125 12.10 10.25 0.14
CA LEU A 125 12.23 11.65 -0.25
C LEU A 125 12.30 12.58 0.95
N TYR A 126 11.56 12.26 2.03
CA TYR A 126 11.49 13.11 3.21
C TYR A 126 11.13 12.31 4.46
N ASP A 127 11.73 12.63 5.59
CA ASP A 127 11.51 11.94 6.85
C ASP A 127 11.35 12.87 8.07
N TYR A 128 10.90 14.08 7.86
CA TYR A 128 10.62 15.07 8.94
C TYR A 128 11.84 15.36 9.82
N ASP A 129 13.04 15.23 9.28
CA ASP A 129 14.30 15.37 10.02
C ASP A 129 14.41 14.51 11.29
N ARG A 130 13.67 13.42 11.34
CA ARG A 130 13.65 12.53 12.51
C ARG A 130 14.99 11.88 12.73
N VAL A 131 15.38 11.90 14.01
CA VAL A 131 16.59 11.24 14.49
C VAL A 131 16.21 9.92 15.13
N GLY A 132 16.89 8.85 14.76
CA GLY A 132 16.73 7.51 15.34
C GLY A 132 17.30 7.43 16.76
N LYS A 133 17.13 6.28 17.39
CA LYS A 133 17.70 6.01 18.73
C LYS A 133 19.23 6.05 18.75
N ASP A 134 19.85 5.85 17.61
CA ASP A 134 21.29 5.93 17.36
C ASP A 134 21.81 7.36 17.15
N GLY A 135 20.94 8.38 17.26
CA GLY A 135 21.29 9.78 17.05
C GLY A 135 21.43 10.18 15.58
N LYS A 136 21.11 9.30 14.61
CA LYS A 136 21.26 9.56 13.18
C LYS A 136 19.91 9.74 12.51
N LYS A 137 19.87 10.58 11.45
CA LYS A 137 18.74 10.67 10.55
C LYS A 137 18.73 9.44 9.63
N ARG A 138 17.55 9.00 9.21
CA ARG A 138 17.45 7.96 8.17
C ARG A 138 17.93 8.54 6.84
N GLU A 139 18.57 7.69 6.07
CA GLU A 139 19.04 8.04 4.73
C GLU A 139 17.88 8.43 3.81
N LEU A 140 18.06 9.47 3.03
CA LEU A 140 17.21 9.86 1.93
C LEU A 140 17.82 9.34 0.63
N HIS A 141 16.94 8.90 -0.29
CA HIS A 141 17.36 8.30 -1.56
C HIS A 141 16.87 9.17 -2.72
N ILE A 142 17.21 10.48 -2.67
CA ILE A 142 16.59 11.50 -3.53
C ILE A 142 16.80 11.18 -5.01
N ASP A 143 18.02 10.83 -5.43
CA ASP A 143 18.32 10.52 -6.83
C ASP A 143 17.50 9.35 -7.34
N LYS A 144 17.57 8.20 -6.67
CA LYS A 144 16.79 7.01 -7.02
C LYS A 144 15.27 7.25 -6.96
N ALA A 145 14.85 8.07 -6.01
CA ALA A 145 13.43 8.41 -5.89
C ALA A 145 12.93 9.22 -7.09
N LEU A 146 13.72 10.20 -7.54
CA LEU A 146 13.39 11.04 -8.69
C LEU A 146 13.45 10.27 -10.01
N ASP A 147 14.37 9.32 -10.14
CA ASP A 147 14.46 8.44 -11.32
C ASP A 147 13.15 7.65 -11.56
N VAL A 148 12.43 7.32 -10.49
CA VAL A 148 11.23 6.46 -10.59
C VAL A 148 9.93 7.20 -10.33
N ALA A 149 9.97 8.39 -9.75
CA ALA A 149 8.78 9.11 -9.31
C ALA A 149 7.96 9.66 -10.50
N ASN A 150 6.64 9.49 -10.42
CA ASN A 150 5.72 10.23 -11.26
C ASN A 150 5.57 11.66 -10.73
N LEU A 151 6.16 12.62 -11.43
CA LEU A 151 6.19 14.03 -11.06
C LEU A 151 5.03 14.84 -11.65
N LYS A 152 4.09 14.18 -12.34
CA LYS A 152 2.87 14.81 -12.82
C LYS A 152 1.90 15.07 -11.66
N SER A 153 0.98 15.99 -11.88
CA SER A 153 -0.15 16.19 -10.97
C SER A 153 -0.95 14.90 -10.82
N SER A 154 -1.18 14.48 -9.60
CA SER A 154 -2.01 13.32 -9.31
C SER A 154 -3.47 13.75 -9.19
N ALA A 155 -4.37 12.99 -9.86
CA ALA A 155 -5.78 13.13 -9.59
C ALA A 155 -6.08 12.68 -8.15
N GLU A 156 -7.06 13.31 -7.51
CA GLU A 156 -7.52 12.81 -6.20
C GLU A 156 -8.02 11.37 -6.35
N PRO A 157 -7.51 10.44 -5.54
CA PRO A 157 -7.90 9.05 -5.65
C PRO A 157 -9.38 8.89 -5.32
N LYS A 158 -10.14 8.41 -6.28
CA LYS A 158 -11.56 8.08 -6.10
C LYS A 158 -11.70 6.70 -5.51
N GLN A 159 -12.60 6.56 -4.54
CA GLN A 159 -12.93 5.23 -4.04
C GLN A 159 -13.59 4.41 -5.15
N PRO A 160 -13.11 3.17 -5.40
CA PRO A 160 -13.67 2.34 -6.45
C PRO A 160 -15.12 1.96 -6.13
N LEU A 161 -15.94 1.82 -7.17
CA LEU A 161 -17.26 1.23 -7.00
C LEU A 161 -17.09 -0.23 -6.58
N ARG A 162 -17.58 -0.56 -5.39
CA ARG A 162 -17.51 -1.91 -4.84
C ARG A 162 -18.87 -2.59 -4.96
N VAL A 163 -18.89 -3.77 -5.57
CA VAL A 163 -20.12 -4.54 -5.77
C VAL A 163 -20.08 -5.77 -4.89
N LEU A 164 -21.00 -5.83 -3.94
CA LEU A 164 -21.18 -6.99 -3.06
C LEU A 164 -21.86 -8.13 -3.82
N LYS A 165 -21.22 -9.29 -3.78
CA LYS A 165 -21.78 -10.57 -4.25
C LYS A 165 -22.22 -11.39 -3.05
N TYR A 166 -23.49 -11.77 -3.03
CA TYR A 166 -24.09 -12.50 -1.92
C TYR A 166 -24.21 -13.98 -2.24
N ARG A 167 -23.86 -14.79 -1.27
CA ARG A 167 -24.20 -16.23 -1.20
C ARG A 167 -24.65 -16.54 0.22
N GLN A 168 -25.24 -17.69 0.43
CA GLN A 168 -25.68 -18.07 1.77
C GLN A 168 -24.51 -17.99 2.77
N GLY A 169 -24.68 -17.20 3.81
CA GLY A 169 -23.70 -16.99 4.88
C GLY A 169 -22.49 -16.15 4.54
N ILE A 170 -22.37 -15.61 3.31
CA ILE A 170 -21.22 -14.82 2.89
C ILE A 170 -21.60 -13.69 1.92
N ALA A 171 -21.04 -12.51 2.14
CA ALA A 171 -20.98 -11.45 1.14
C ALA A 171 -19.52 -11.18 0.81
N SER A 172 -19.19 -10.97 -0.45
CA SER A 172 -17.82 -10.70 -0.90
C SER A 172 -17.80 -9.57 -1.91
N GLU A 173 -16.74 -8.78 -1.88
CA GLU A 173 -16.45 -7.74 -2.85
C GLU A 173 -14.98 -7.77 -3.26
N LEU A 174 -14.71 -7.48 -4.53
CA LEU A 174 -13.37 -7.28 -5.02
C LEU A 174 -12.92 -5.87 -4.59
N LEU A 175 -11.81 -5.78 -3.87
CA LEU A 175 -11.20 -4.52 -3.48
C LEU A 175 -10.24 -4.01 -4.56
N THR A 176 -9.34 -4.88 -5.01
CA THR A 176 -8.39 -4.53 -6.08
C THR A 176 -7.93 -5.77 -6.84
N ARG A 177 -7.48 -5.53 -8.07
CA ARG A 177 -6.84 -6.54 -8.92
C ARG A 177 -5.74 -5.88 -9.73
N CYS A 178 -4.56 -6.46 -9.68
CA CYS A 178 -3.43 -6.05 -10.50
C CYS A 178 -2.67 -7.27 -11.04
N LYS A 179 -1.54 -7.05 -11.69
CA LYS A 179 -0.67 -8.12 -12.19
C LYS A 179 -0.17 -9.06 -11.10
N TYR A 180 -0.04 -8.57 -9.87
CA TYR A 180 0.65 -9.24 -8.76
C TYR A 180 -0.29 -9.93 -7.79
N PHE A 181 -1.46 -9.35 -7.53
CA PHE A 181 -2.42 -9.86 -6.55
C PHE A 181 -3.86 -9.43 -6.84
N GLU A 182 -4.78 -10.19 -6.24
CA GLU A 182 -6.19 -9.82 -6.10
C GLU A 182 -6.53 -9.79 -4.63
N VAL A 183 -7.28 -8.77 -4.20
CA VAL A 183 -7.71 -8.62 -2.81
C VAL A 183 -9.24 -8.54 -2.76
N TYR A 184 -9.81 -9.37 -1.91
CA TYR A 184 -11.24 -9.41 -1.64
C TYR A 184 -11.52 -9.12 -0.17
N ARG A 185 -12.60 -8.42 0.12
CA ARG A 185 -13.20 -8.40 1.44
C ARG A 185 -14.34 -9.40 1.47
N MET A 186 -14.41 -10.18 2.55
CA MET A 186 -15.50 -11.11 2.79
C MET A 186 -16.12 -10.82 4.15
N ILE A 187 -17.45 -10.76 4.17
CA ILE A 187 -18.24 -10.70 5.40
C ILE A 187 -18.88 -12.07 5.54
N VAL A 188 -18.49 -12.80 6.58
CA VAL A 188 -19.02 -14.12 6.87
C VAL A 188 -19.96 -13.99 8.06
N ASN A 189 -21.23 -14.30 7.85
CA ASN A 189 -22.23 -14.33 8.90
C ASN A 189 -22.94 -15.69 8.85
N THR A 190 -22.54 -16.58 9.73
CA THR A 190 -23.09 -17.92 9.81
C THR A 190 -24.04 -18.00 11.01
N GLU A 191 -25.30 -17.68 10.78
CA GLU A 191 -26.33 -17.97 11.76
C GLU A 191 -26.42 -19.49 12.02
N ARG A 192 -26.71 -19.88 13.25
CA ARG A 192 -26.92 -21.29 13.65
C ARG A 192 -25.75 -22.22 13.34
N ARG A 193 -24.50 -21.74 13.42
CA ARG A 193 -23.28 -22.55 13.19
C ARG A 193 -23.21 -23.21 11.80
N GLN A 194 -23.81 -22.61 10.79
CA GLN A 194 -23.68 -23.10 9.42
C GLN A 194 -22.25 -22.94 8.94
N LYS A 195 -21.77 -23.89 8.13
CA LYS A 195 -20.45 -23.81 7.49
C LYS A 195 -20.58 -23.08 6.16
N VAL A 196 -19.64 -22.20 5.88
CA VAL A 196 -19.45 -21.61 4.55
C VAL A 196 -18.31 -22.34 3.87
N HIS A 197 -18.60 -22.93 2.72
CA HIS A 197 -17.57 -23.58 1.92
C HIS A 197 -16.85 -22.55 1.05
N TYR A 198 -15.55 -22.44 1.23
CA TYR A 198 -14.68 -21.64 0.41
C TYR A 198 -13.67 -22.53 -0.29
N ARG A 199 -13.66 -22.51 -1.63
CA ARG A 199 -12.77 -23.35 -2.43
C ARG A 199 -11.64 -22.51 -2.98
N ALA A 200 -10.41 -22.91 -2.69
CA ALA A 200 -9.23 -22.47 -3.42
C ALA A 200 -9.09 -23.33 -4.69
N ASP A 201 -8.76 -22.69 -5.81
CA ASP A 201 -8.37 -23.40 -7.02
C ASP A 201 -6.87 -23.80 -6.95
N GLY A 202 -6.42 -24.62 -7.88
CA GLY A 202 -5.01 -25.05 -7.97
C GLY A 202 -4.07 -23.99 -8.58
N ILE A 203 -4.59 -22.86 -9.05
CA ILE A 203 -3.81 -21.87 -9.82
C ILE A 203 -2.98 -20.98 -8.89
N ALA A 204 -3.57 -20.47 -7.80
CA ALA A 204 -2.92 -19.55 -6.88
C ALA A 204 -3.16 -19.97 -5.42
N PHE A 205 -2.23 -19.59 -4.53
CA PHE A 205 -2.46 -19.68 -3.10
C PHE A 205 -3.44 -18.57 -2.65
N ARG A 206 -4.04 -18.77 -1.48
CA ARG A 206 -4.93 -17.80 -0.87
C ARG A 206 -4.53 -17.56 0.57
N VAL A 207 -4.53 -16.30 0.97
CA VAL A 207 -4.30 -15.88 2.35
C VAL A 207 -5.62 -15.35 2.89
N LEU A 208 -6.04 -15.85 4.03
CA LEU A 208 -7.23 -15.40 4.74
C LEU A 208 -6.79 -14.64 5.99
N LEU A 209 -7.24 -13.40 6.13
CA LEU A 209 -6.97 -12.55 7.27
C LEU A 209 -8.29 -12.23 7.96
N CYS A 210 -8.42 -12.62 9.23
CA CYS A 210 -9.54 -12.20 10.06
C CYS A 210 -9.23 -10.79 10.61
N VAL A 211 -9.89 -9.77 10.07
CA VAL A 211 -9.69 -8.37 10.49
C VAL A 211 -10.74 -7.91 11.51
N ASN A 212 -11.85 -8.64 11.65
CA ASN A 212 -12.88 -8.37 12.64
C ASN A 212 -13.67 -9.65 12.93
N GLY A 213 -14.03 -9.84 14.19
CA GLY A 213 -14.78 -11.02 14.62
C GLY A 213 -13.88 -12.22 14.92
N CYS A 214 -14.48 -13.40 14.97
CA CYS A 214 -13.80 -14.68 15.19
C CYS A 214 -14.51 -15.82 14.45
N GLY A 215 -13.76 -16.88 14.16
CA GLY A 215 -14.30 -18.05 13.50
C GLY A 215 -13.31 -19.21 13.49
N THR A 216 -13.74 -20.36 12.98
CA THR A 216 -12.89 -21.54 12.83
C THR A 216 -12.82 -21.93 11.36
N ILE A 217 -11.64 -22.26 10.90
CA ILE A 217 -11.38 -22.87 9.58
C ILE A 217 -11.10 -24.34 9.82
N SER A 218 -11.80 -25.23 9.15
CA SER A 218 -11.66 -26.69 9.26
C SER A 218 -11.55 -27.35 7.88
#